data_1a0ee09cc61ca14fe0e266bd79a4a5b3
#
_entry.id   1a0ee09cc61ca14fe0e266bd79a4a5b3
#
_cell.length_a   1.000
_cell.length_b   1.000
_cell.length_c   1.000
_cell.angle_alpha   90.00
_cell.angle_beta   90.00
_cell.angle_gamma   90.00
#
_symmetry.space_group_name_H-M   'P 1'
#
loop_
_entity.id
_entity.type
_entity.pdbx_description
1 polymer ?
#
loop_
_entity_poly.entity_id
_entity_poly.type
_entity_poly.pdbx_seq_one_letter_code
_entity_poly.pdbx_strand_id
1 'polypeptide(L)'
;VLTPPYVATLLARLSKVNKDSFVWDFATGSAGLLVASMNLMIEDAKRCITSPKELEQKIVHIKAKQLLGIEIKPDIHILAVLNMILMGDGSSQILNQDSLSGFDGKVNNEAFKANAFVLNPPYSASGNGMVFVEQALEKMQSGYASVIIKSSAGSGKAKEYNVRILEKHTLLASIKMPLDLFIGKSSVQTHIYVFRVNEKHDAKQRVKFINFSNDGYARANRKKAKASHNLKDTHNAKERYNEVVDSVHIGQSCLKFLSEDDYYENTIDPKNGSDWNQNKPTDAKPELEDFKRTIADYLSYEVGLILKNQTPPK
;
A
#
# COMPACT_ATOMS: atom_id res chain seq x y z
N VAL A 1 -6.29 6.04 -10.46
CA VAL A 1 -7.39 5.67 -9.54
C VAL A 1 -7.21 6.46 -8.26
N LEU A 2 -8.27 7.15 -7.78
CA LEU A 2 -8.22 7.90 -6.54
C LEU A 2 -8.19 6.95 -5.33
N THR A 3 -7.23 7.14 -4.44
CA THR A 3 -7.13 6.39 -3.19
C THR A 3 -8.19 6.90 -2.20
N PRO A 4 -9.01 6.01 -1.59
CA PRO A 4 -9.95 6.44 -0.55
C PRO A 4 -9.24 7.14 0.61
N PRO A 5 -9.82 8.21 1.22
CA PRO A 5 -9.14 8.97 2.28
C PRO A 5 -8.69 8.13 3.49
N TYR A 6 -9.49 7.16 3.92
CA TYR A 6 -9.14 6.27 5.03
C TYR A 6 -7.96 5.35 4.70
N VAL A 7 -7.80 4.95 3.42
CA VAL A 7 -6.63 4.19 2.95
C VAL A 7 -5.40 5.09 2.84
N ALA A 8 -5.58 6.33 2.38
CA ALA A 8 -4.51 7.32 2.35
C ALA A 8 -3.96 7.58 3.76
N THR A 9 -4.85 7.71 4.75
CA THR A 9 -4.47 7.83 6.17
C THR A 9 -3.75 6.57 6.68
N LEU A 10 -4.21 5.37 6.29
CA LEU A 10 -3.52 4.11 6.63
C LEU A 10 -2.09 4.11 6.09
N LEU A 11 -1.88 4.45 4.81
CA LEU A 11 -0.54 4.52 4.22
C LEU A 11 0.37 5.50 4.97
N ALA A 12 -0.11 6.70 5.25
CA ALA A 12 0.67 7.70 5.98
C ALA A 12 1.07 7.21 7.40
N ARG A 13 0.15 6.53 8.11
CA ARG A 13 0.43 5.95 9.43
C ARG A 13 1.41 4.78 9.36
N LEU A 14 1.30 3.91 8.37
CA LEU A 14 2.23 2.80 8.14
C LEU A 14 3.64 3.32 7.80
N SER A 15 3.75 4.48 7.14
CA SER A 15 5.01 5.18 6.91
C SER A 15 5.50 6.00 8.10
N LYS A 16 4.87 5.86 9.28
CA LYS A 16 5.20 6.60 10.53
C LYS A 16 5.25 8.11 10.38
N VAL A 17 4.37 8.66 9.54
CA VAL A 17 4.26 10.11 9.33
C VAL A 17 3.92 10.80 10.64
N ASN A 18 4.69 11.82 10.99
CA ASN A 18 4.55 12.68 12.16
C ASN A 18 4.93 14.12 11.82
N LYS A 19 4.82 15.05 12.76
CA LYS A 19 5.09 16.48 12.55
C LYS A 19 6.46 16.79 11.95
N ASP A 20 7.46 15.92 12.14
CA ASP A 20 8.84 16.12 11.68
C ASP A 20 9.18 15.34 10.40
N SER A 21 8.20 14.64 9.84
CA SER A 21 8.39 13.89 8.61
C SER A 21 8.55 14.80 7.40
N PHE A 22 9.38 14.37 6.45
CA PHE A 22 9.42 14.88 5.09
C PHE A 22 8.83 13.80 4.18
N VAL A 23 7.66 14.07 3.63
CA VAL A 23 6.85 13.10 2.90
C VAL A 23 6.89 13.38 1.42
N TRP A 24 7.15 12.35 0.60
CA TRP A 24 6.97 12.45 -0.84
C TRP A 24 6.04 11.40 -1.44
N ASP A 25 5.54 11.71 -2.65
CA ASP A 25 4.69 10.87 -3.47
C ASP A 25 5.09 11.02 -4.94
N PHE A 26 5.60 9.94 -5.55
CA PHE A 26 6.16 9.94 -6.91
C PHE A 26 5.12 9.80 -8.03
N ALA A 27 3.85 9.61 -7.70
CA ALA A 27 2.74 9.54 -8.63
C ALA A 27 1.50 10.15 -7.97
N THR A 28 1.61 11.43 -7.63
CA THR A 28 0.74 12.15 -6.68
C THR A 28 -0.74 12.16 -7.09
N GLY A 29 -1.04 12.07 -8.39
CA GLY A 29 -2.41 12.12 -8.86
C GLY A 29 -3.08 13.41 -8.38
N SER A 30 -4.19 13.30 -7.63
CA SER A 30 -4.91 14.44 -7.04
C SER A 30 -4.37 14.88 -5.67
N ALA A 31 -3.18 14.46 -5.27
CA ALA A 31 -2.54 14.72 -3.98
C ALA A 31 -3.27 14.17 -2.74
N GLY A 32 -4.15 13.18 -2.88
CA GLY A 32 -4.91 12.63 -1.75
C GLY A 32 -4.04 12.01 -0.66
N LEU A 33 -2.90 11.38 -1.01
CA LEU A 33 -1.95 10.82 -0.05
C LEU A 33 -1.19 11.93 0.71
N LEU A 34 -0.82 13.00 0.03
CA LEU A 34 -0.17 14.15 0.66
C LEU A 34 -1.12 14.91 1.59
N VAL A 35 -2.39 15.09 1.20
CA VAL A 35 -3.42 15.68 2.08
C VAL A 35 -3.59 14.86 3.35
N ALA A 36 -3.68 13.54 3.25
CA ALA A 36 -3.77 12.66 4.42
C ALA A 36 -2.54 12.76 5.32
N SER A 37 -1.34 12.80 4.72
CA SER A 37 -0.07 12.98 5.44
C SER A 37 0.00 14.33 6.13
N MET A 38 -0.36 15.41 5.45
CA MET A 38 -0.42 16.76 6.01
C MET A 38 -1.33 16.83 7.24
N ASN A 39 -2.52 16.25 7.15
CA ASN A 39 -3.46 16.25 8.27
C ASN A 39 -2.89 15.53 9.50
N LEU A 40 -2.27 14.36 9.32
CA LEU A 40 -1.60 13.64 10.41
C LEU A 40 -0.44 14.44 11.01
N MET A 41 0.36 15.11 10.19
CA MET A 41 1.47 15.96 10.65
C MET A 41 0.96 17.13 11.47
N ILE A 42 -0.12 17.80 11.05
CA ILE A 42 -0.73 18.92 11.76
C ILE A 42 -1.38 18.44 13.07
N GLU A 43 -2.07 17.30 13.07
CA GLU A 43 -2.64 16.69 14.28
C GLU A 43 -1.55 16.35 15.29
N ASP A 44 -0.44 15.78 14.84
CA ASP A 44 0.70 15.48 15.70
C ASP A 44 1.37 16.75 16.24
N ALA A 45 1.53 17.78 15.42
CA ALA A 45 2.04 19.08 15.86
C ALA A 45 1.15 19.71 16.93
N LYS A 46 -0.18 19.69 16.75
CA LYS A 46 -1.16 20.18 17.75
C LYS A 46 -1.09 19.42 19.07
N ARG A 47 -0.80 18.13 19.03
CA ARG A 47 -0.65 17.30 20.23
C ARG A 47 0.65 17.55 20.98
N CYS A 48 1.74 17.85 20.26
CA CYS A 48 3.08 17.92 20.80
C CYS A 48 3.54 19.36 21.14
N ILE A 49 2.96 20.37 20.49
CA ILE A 49 3.40 21.78 20.63
C ILE A 49 2.34 22.56 21.38
N THR A 50 2.68 23.05 22.56
CA THR A 50 1.78 23.80 23.45
C THR A 50 1.76 25.32 23.18
N SER A 51 2.85 25.85 22.62
CA SER A 51 2.98 27.28 22.28
C SER A 51 2.21 27.60 21.00
N PRO A 52 1.20 28.48 21.01
CA PRO A 52 0.42 28.81 19.80
C PRO A 52 1.29 29.36 18.66
N LYS A 53 2.29 30.21 19.00
CA LYS A 53 3.21 30.79 18.02
C LYS A 53 4.10 29.74 17.36
N GLU A 54 4.65 28.81 18.13
CA GLU A 54 5.48 27.71 17.61
C GLU A 54 4.64 26.72 16.77
N LEU A 55 3.41 26.45 17.19
CA LEU A 55 2.48 25.63 16.45
C LEU A 55 2.15 26.23 15.08
N GLU A 56 1.85 27.52 15.02
CA GLU A 56 1.59 28.22 13.77
C GLU A 56 2.81 28.15 12.84
N GLN A 57 4.00 28.44 13.35
CA GLN A 57 5.25 28.33 12.58
C GLN A 57 5.47 26.90 12.08
N LYS A 58 5.20 25.88 12.91
CA LYS A 58 5.34 24.48 12.52
C LYS A 58 4.36 24.10 11.41
N ILE A 59 3.10 24.54 11.50
CA ILE A 59 2.08 24.28 10.45
C ILE A 59 2.51 24.94 9.13
N VAL A 60 2.98 26.17 9.15
CA VAL A 60 3.51 26.84 7.96
C VAL A 60 4.69 26.06 7.37
N HIS A 61 5.61 25.59 8.21
CA HIS A 61 6.77 24.80 7.77
C HIS A 61 6.37 23.46 7.16
N ILE A 62 5.42 22.74 7.79
CA ILE A 62 4.87 21.48 7.26
C ILE A 62 4.38 21.71 5.82
N LYS A 63 3.53 22.71 5.63
CA LYS A 63 2.93 23.03 4.33
C LYS A 63 3.96 23.45 3.29
N ALA A 64 4.87 24.35 3.64
CA ALA A 64 5.82 24.94 2.69
C ALA A 64 7.01 24.05 2.33
N LYS A 65 7.42 23.11 3.21
CA LYS A 65 8.72 22.43 3.11
C LYS A 65 8.70 20.91 3.26
N GLN A 66 7.67 20.34 3.90
CA GLN A 66 7.71 18.94 4.32
C GLN A 66 6.88 18.00 3.45
N LEU A 67 6.24 18.52 2.40
CA LEU A 67 5.42 17.74 1.49
C LEU A 67 5.89 17.94 0.05
N LEU A 68 6.12 16.84 -0.67
CA LEU A 68 6.53 16.85 -2.07
C LEU A 68 5.73 15.84 -2.88
N GLY A 69 5.06 16.31 -3.91
CA GLY A 69 4.38 15.48 -4.90
C GLY A 69 4.96 15.65 -6.30
N ILE A 70 4.94 14.59 -7.08
CA ILE A 70 5.36 14.62 -8.49
C ILE A 70 4.24 14.04 -9.34
N GLU A 71 3.83 14.77 -10.36
CA GLU A 71 2.80 14.34 -11.32
C GLU A 71 3.23 14.73 -12.74
N ILE A 72 3.30 13.74 -13.62
CA ILE A 72 3.77 13.93 -14.99
C ILE A 72 2.70 14.59 -15.88
N LYS A 73 1.40 14.35 -15.61
CA LYS A 73 0.30 14.88 -16.43
C LYS A 73 -0.07 16.29 -15.98
N PRO A 74 0.06 17.31 -16.87
CA PRO A 74 -0.20 18.71 -16.49
C PRO A 74 -1.62 18.97 -15.98
N ASP A 75 -2.63 18.34 -16.57
CA ASP A 75 -4.03 18.46 -16.14
C ASP A 75 -4.26 17.89 -14.75
N ILE A 76 -3.64 16.75 -14.44
CA ILE A 76 -3.72 16.14 -13.10
C ILE A 76 -2.87 16.89 -12.08
N HIS A 77 -1.72 17.43 -12.49
CA HIS A 77 -0.91 18.31 -11.67
C HIS A 77 -1.71 19.53 -11.19
N ILE A 78 -2.45 20.19 -12.12
CA ILE A 78 -3.32 21.32 -11.75
C ILE A 78 -4.38 20.89 -10.72
N LEU A 79 -4.99 19.71 -10.90
CA LEU A 79 -5.93 19.16 -9.91
C LEU A 79 -5.30 18.90 -8.56
N ALA A 80 -4.06 18.41 -8.54
CA ALA A 80 -3.30 18.21 -7.29
C ALA A 80 -3.07 19.53 -6.55
N VAL A 81 -2.59 20.55 -7.25
CA VAL A 81 -2.37 21.90 -6.70
C VAL A 81 -3.68 22.49 -6.16
N LEU A 82 -4.76 22.42 -6.94
CA LEU A 82 -6.07 22.91 -6.51
C LEU A 82 -6.60 22.17 -5.28
N ASN A 83 -6.42 20.85 -5.22
CA ASN A 83 -6.84 20.07 -4.06
C ASN A 83 -6.05 20.46 -2.79
N MET A 84 -4.74 20.65 -2.90
CA MET A 84 -3.92 21.13 -1.78
C MET A 84 -4.38 22.50 -1.30
N ILE A 85 -4.64 23.45 -2.21
CA ILE A 85 -5.18 24.78 -1.87
C ILE A 85 -6.53 24.68 -1.15
N LEU A 86 -7.46 23.86 -1.66
CA LEU A 86 -8.78 23.66 -1.04
C LEU A 86 -8.68 23.03 0.36
N MET A 87 -7.66 22.22 0.61
CA MET A 87 -7.39 21.65 1.93
C MET A 87 -6.57 22.57 2.84
N GLY A 88 -6.45 23.85 2.47
CA GLY A 88 -5.80 24.88 3.27
C GLY A 88 -4.28 24.90 3.16
N ASP A 89 -3.74 24.30 2.11
CA ASP A 89 -2.32 24.34 1.80
C ASP A 89 -2.11 24.92 0.39
N GLY A 90 -1.62 26.15 0.34
CA GLY A 90 -1.25 26.84 -0.91
C GLY A 90 0.25 26.85 -1.18
N SER A 91 1.06 26.15 -0.39
CA SER A 91 2.52 26.26 -0.40
C SER A 91 3.26 24.94 -0.62
N SER A 92 2.57 23.79 -0.65
CA SER A 92 3.19 22.50 -0.92
C SER A 92 3.84 22.43 -2.28
N GLN A 93 4.93 21.68 -2.33
CA GLN A 93 5.73 21.51 -3.55
C GLN A 93 5.13 20.36 -4.38
N ILE A 94 4.39 20.70 -5.44
CA ILE A 94 3.88 19.76 -6.42
C ILE A 94 4.60 20.03 -7.74
N LEU A 95 5.45 19.10 -8.18
CA LEU A 95 6.26 19.23 -9.39
C LEU A 95 5.55 18.61 -10.59
N ASN A 96 5.51 19.32 -11.72
CA ASN A 96 5.05 18.77 -12.97
C ASN A 96 6.22 18.25 -13.78
N GLN A 97 6.60 16.99 -13.54
CA GLN A 97 7.72 16.33 -14.24
C GLN A 97 7.61 14.81 -14.15
N ASP A 98 8.46 14.10 -14.88
CA ASP A 98 8.60 12.67 -14.76
C ASP A 98 9.45 12.31 -13.52
N SER A 99 8.87 11.62 -12.57
CA SER A 99 9.55 11.19 -11.34
C SER A 99 10.62 10.11 -11.59
N LEU A 100 10.51 9.36 -12.70
CA LEU A 100 11.43 8.27 -13.02
C LEU A 100 12.69 8.76 -13.73
N SER A 101 12.60 9.78 -14.59
CA SER A 101 13.71 10.26 -15.39
C SER A 101 14.11 11.71 -15.13
N GLY A 102 13.21 12.52 -14.57
CA GLY A 102 13.41 13.97 -14.41
C GLY A 102 13.72 14.43 -12.99
N PHE A 103 13.52 13.57 -11.97
CA PHE A 103 13.69 13.97 -10.58
C PHE A 103 15.01 13.46 -9.99
N ASP A 104 15.86 14.38 -9.57
CA ASP A 104 17.17 14.10 -8.96
C ASP A 104 17.18 14.06 -7.42
N GLY A 105 16.01 14.15 -6.78
CA GLY A 105 15.87 14.21 -5.32
C GLY A 105 15.96 15.62 -4.74
N LYS A 106 15.98 16.65 -5.59
CA LYS A 106 16.12 18.05 -5.16
C LYS A 106 14.91 18.89 -5.54
N VAL A 107 14.63 19.90 -4.74
CA VAL A 107 13.67 20.94 -5.01
C VAL A 107 14.37 22.29 -4.82
N ASN A 108 14.31 23.15 -5.84
CA ASN A 108 15.02 24.44 -5.83
C ASN A 108 16.54 24.30 -5.50
N ASN A 109 17.19 23.28 -6.06
CA ASN A 109 18.61 22.90 -5.85
C ASN A 109 18.95 22.42 -4.42
N GLU A 110 17.98 22.24 -3.53
CA GLU A 110 18.17 21.67 -2.20
C GLU A 110 17.66 20.23 -2.15
N ALA A 111 18.38 19.33 -1.50
CA ALA A 111 17.96 17.95 -1.33
C ALA A 111 16.69 17.87 -0.50
N PHE A 112 15.64 17.24 -1.03
CA PHE A 112 14.46 16.92 -0.25
C PHE A 112 14.73 15.64 0.55
N LYS A 113 15.05 15.78 1.82
CA LYS A 113 15.45 14.69 2.71
C LYS A 113 14.23 13.87 3.17
N ALA A 114 13.54 13.21 2.24
CA ALA A 114 12.38 12.39 2.56
C ALA A 114 12.74 11.30 3.58
N ASN A 115 11.90 11.13 4.59
CA ASN A 115 11.93 10.05 5.57
C ASN A 115 10.59 9.30 5.69
N ALA A 116 9.59 9.73 4.92
CA ALA A 116 8.34 9.01 4.72
C ALA A 116 7.98 9.00 3.24
N PHE A 117 7.59 7.84 2.73
CA PHE A 117 7.16 7.67 1.35
C PHE A 117 5.79 6.98 1.31
N VAL A 118 4.86 7.59 0.60
CA VAL A 118 3.52 7.06 0.35
C VAL A 118 3.27 7.01 -1.15
N LEU A 119 2.65 5.93 -1.65
CA LEU A 119 2.48 5.76 -3.08
C LEU A 119 1.26 4.90 -3.43
N ASN A 120 0.56 5.31 -4.47
CA ASN A 120 -0.34 4.49 -5.28
C ASN A 120 0.06 4.63 -6.75
N PRO A 121 1.00 3.80 -7.27
CA PRO A 121 1.56 3.99 -8.60
C PRO A 121 0.59 3.59 -9.72
N PRO A 122 0.84 4.00 -10.97
CA PRO A 122 0.12 3.48 -12.12
C PRO A 122 0.47 1.99 -12.32
N TYR A 123 -0.53 1.10 -12.21
CA TYR A 123 -0.35 -0.36 -12.29
C TYR A 123 0.02 -0.87 -13.70
N SER A 124 -0.04 -0.01 -14.70
CA SER A 124 0.44 -0.27 -16.06
C SER A 124 1.94 -0.06 -16.25
N ALA A 125 2.62 0.59 -15.29
CA ALA A 125 4.05 0.81 -15.35
C ALA A 125 4.84 -0.48 -15.09
N SER A 126 6.15 -0.45 -15.39
CA SER A 126 7.03 -1.61 -15.25
C SER A 126 6.97 -2.23 -13.86
N GLY A 127 6.94 -3.55 -13.80
CA GLY A 127 6.76 -4.28 -12.54
C GLY A 127 5.44 -3.97 -11.82
N ASN A 128 4.36 -3.67 -12.57
CA ASN A 128 3.07 -3.19 -12.03
C ASN A 128 3.19 -1.90 -11.20
N GLY A 129 4.21 -1.07 -11.47
CA GLY A 129 4.49 0.17 -10.74
C GLY A 129 5.64 0.06 -9.75
N MET A 130 6.27 -1.11 -9.56
CA MET A 130 7.42 -1.26 -8.66
C MET A 130 8.64 -0.45 -9.08
N VAL A 131 8.74 -0.05 -10.36
CA VAL A 131 9.75 0.90 -10.83
C VAL A 131 9.71 2.22 -10.06
N PHE A 132 8.52 2.74 -9.71
CA PHE A 132 8.38 3.95 -8.89
C PHE A 132 8.86 3.73 -7.45
N VAL A 133 8.59 2.54 -6.91
CA VAL A 133 9.01 2.18 -5.56
C VAL A 133 10.52 2.12 -5.47
N GLU A 134 11.18 1.40 -6.38
CA GLU A 134 12.64 1.30 -6.45
C GLU A 134 13.28 2.68 -6.56
N GLN A 135 12.85 3.49 -7.54
CA GLN A 135 13.41 4.81 -7.78
C GLN A 135 13.25 5.79 -6.61
N ALA A 136 12.10 5.73 -5.91
CA ALA A 136 11.87 6.57 -4.73
C ALA A 136 12.71 6.13 -3.54
N LEU A 137 12.75 4.82 -3.24
CA LEU A 137 13.51 4.28 -2.12
C LEU A 137 15.01 4.52 -2.28
N GLU A 138 15.55 4.42 -3.52
CA GLU A 138 16.97 4.70 -3.79
C GLU A 138 17.41 6.12 -3.46
N LYS A 139 16.48 7.08 -3.51
CA LYS A 139 16.75 8.48 -3.19
C LYS A 139 16.55 8.83 -1.71
N MET A 140 16.03 7.90 -0.90
CA MET A 140 15.85 8.07 0.54
C MET A 140 17.07 7.58 1.32
N GLN A 141 17.42 8.30 2.38
CA GLN A 141 18.52 7.90 3.27
C GLN A 141 18.07 7.06 4.46
N SER A 142 16.83 7.23 4.89
CA SER A 142 16.25 6.50 6.03
C SER A 142 14.74 6.68 6.06
N GLY A 143 14.05 5.99 6.97
CA GLY A 143 12.64 6.16 7.23
C GLY A 143 11.80 4.97 6.80
N TYR A 144 10.52 5.24 6.50
CA TYR A 144 9.54 4.21 6.19
C TYR A 144 8.79 4.54 4.90
N ALA A 145 8.38 3.49 4.20
CA ALA A 145 7.58 3.61 3.00
C ALA A 145 6.37 2.68 3.06
N SER A 146 5.24 3.12 2.54
CA SER A 146 4.06 2.29 2.35
C SER A 146 3.48 2.52 0.96
N VAL A 147 3.23 1.44 0.24
CA VAL A 147 2.82 1.47 -1.16
C VAL A 147 1.63 0.57 -1.34
N ILE A 148 0.51 1.11 -1.85
CA ILE A 148 -0.62 0.29 -2.29
C ILE A 148 -0.50 -0.03 -3.77
N ILE A 149 -0.46 -1.33 -4.08
CA ILE A 149 -0.12 -1.79 -5.42
C ILE A 149 -0.86 -3.09 -5.76
N LYS A 150 -0.93 -3.41 -7.04
CA LYS A 150 -1.53 -4.66 -7.52
C LYS A 150 -0.82 -5.88 -6.93
N SER A 151 -1.59 -6.86 -6.41
CA SER A 151 -1.04 -8.07 -5.76
C SER A 151 -0.03 -8.84 -6.61
N SER A 152 -0.20 -8.82 -7.94
CA SER A 152 0.74 -9.49 -8.85
C SER A 152 2.16 -8.91 -8.83
N ALA A 153 2.37 -7.72 -8.25
CA ALA A 153 3.71 -7.17 -8.01
C ALA A 153 4.51 -8.01 -7.01
N GLY A 154 3.86 -8.53 -5.96
CA GLY A 154 4.52 -9.40 -4.96
C GLY A 154 4.55 -10.88 -5.30
N SER A 155 3.92 -11.30 -6.42
CA SER A 155 3.81 -12.70 -6.84
C SER A 155 4.42 -12.97 -8.24
N GLY A 156 5.50 -12.28 -8.58
CA GLY A 156 6.34 -12.59 -9.74
C GLY A 156 6.39 -11.55 -10.85
N LYS A 157 5.35 -10.69 -11.02
CA LYS A 157 5.34 -9.68 -12.10
C LYS A 157 6.40 -8.58 -11.93
N ALA A 158 6.93 -8.39 -10.73
CA ALA A 158 7.97 -7.44 -10.42
C ALA A 158 9.21 -8.09 -9.78
N LYS A 159 9.42 -9.38 -10.02
CA LYS A 159 10.48 -10.18 -9.38
C LYS A 159 11.83 -9.48 -9.33
N GLU A 160 12.31 -8.95 -10.43
CA GLU A 160 13.62 -8.29 -10.53
C GLU A 160 13.69 -7.01 -9.68
N TYR A 161 12.62 -6.20 -9.69
CA TYR A 161 12.50 -5.02 -8.82
C TYR A 161 12.51 -5.41 -7.35
N ASN A 162 11.73 -6.44 -6.99
CA ASN A 162 11.61 -6.90 -5.61
C ASN A 162 12.95 -7.37 -5.06
N VAL A 163 13.74 -8.11 -5.84
CA VAL A 163 15.08 -8.56 -5.44
C VAL A 163 16.01 -7.35 -5.20
N ARG A 164 16.07 -6.40 -6.13
CA ARG A 164 16.93 -5.21 -5.98
C ARG A 164 16.52 -4.32 -4.82
N ILE A 165 15.21 -4.19 -4.58
CA ILE A 165 14.67 -3.45 -3.41
C ILE A 165 15.15 -4.11 -2.12
N LEU A 166 15.07 -5.44 -1.99
CA LEU A 166 15.49 -6.15 -0.77
C LEU A 166 17.01 -6.17 -0.55
N GLU A 167 17.81 -5.91 -1.58
CA GLU A 167 19.26 -5.71 -1.43
C GLU A 167 19.61 -4.46 -0.62
N LYS A 168 18.72 -3.47 -0.57
CA LYS A 168 18.95 -2.17 0.07
C LYS A 168 17.95 -1.83 1.18
N HIS A 169 16.73 -2.40 1.12
CA HIS A 169 15.62 -2.05 1.99
C HIS A 169 14.97 -3.30 2.57
N THR A 170 14.32 -3.16 3.73
CA THR A 170 13.64 -4.27 4.40
C THR A 170 12.13 -4.22 4.17
N LEU A 171 11.54 -5.29 3.67
CA LEU A 171 10.08 -5.49 3.68
C LEU A 171 9.65 -5.85 5.11
N LEU A 172 8.78 -5.04 5.71
CA LEU A 172 8.25 -5.23 7.07
C LEU A 172 6.92 -5.96 7.08
N ALA A 173 6.05 -5.60 6.13
CA ALA A 173 4.71 -6.17 6.04
C ALA A 173 4.17 -6.21 4.62
N SER A 174 3.28 -7.17 4.40
CA SER A 174 2.43 -7.33 3.21
C SER A 174 0.98 -7.46 3.68
N ILE A 175 0.14 -6.48 3.34
CA ILE A 175 -1.24 -6.37 3.80
C ILE A 175 -2.17 -6.56 2.60
N LYS A 176 -2.93 -7.66 2.59
CA LYS A 176 -3.93 -7.93 1.56
C LYS A 176 -5.15 -7.07 1.78
N MET A 177 -5.47 -6.19 0.83
CA MET A 177 -6.58 -5.24 0.93
C MET A 177 -7.90 -5.83 0.38
N PRO A 178 -9.08 -5.26 0.75
CA PRO A 178 -10.35 -5.67 0.19
C PRO A 178 -10.37 -5.58 -1.34
N LEU A 179 -11.01 -6.54 -2.00
CA LEU A 179 -11.11 -6.59 -3.46
C LEU A 179 -11.97 -5.44 -4.01
N ASP A 180 -12.94 -4.99 -3.22
CA ASP A 180 -13.87 -3.90 -3.55
C ASP A 180 -13.38 -2.51 -3.15
N LEU A 181 -12.12 -2.37 -2.76
CA LEU A 181 -11.52 -1.12 -2.28
C LEU A 181 -11.66 0.03 -3.29
N PHE A 182 -11.51 -0.27 -4.58
CA PHE A 182 -11.58 0.68 -5.68
C PHE A 182 -12.87 0.52 -6.51
N ILE A 183 -14.02 0.36 -5.84
CA ILE A 183 -15.33 0.14 -6.47
C ILE A 183 -15.58 1.10 -7.65
N GLY A 184 -16.02 0.49 -8.78
CA GLY A 184 -16.44 1.18 -10.00
C GLY A 184 -15.33 1.60 -10.95
N LYS A 185 -14.06 1.25 -10.67
CA LYS A 185 -12.94 1.44 -11.61
C LYS A 185 -12.22 0.13 -11.96
N SER A 186 -12.10 -0.81 -11.05
CA SER A 186 -11.61 -2.18 -11.32
C SER A 186 -11.72 -3.03 -10.06
N SER A 187 -12.11 -4.29 -10.19
CA SER A 187 -11.96 -5.31 -9.13
C SER A 187 -10.55 -5.86 -9.20
N VAL A 188 -9.57 -5.08 -8.72
CA VAL A 188 -8.16 -5.49 -8.72
C VAL A 188 -7.74 -5.76 -7.29
N GLN A 189 -7.28 -6.98 -7.03
CA GLN A 189 -6.68 -7.30 -5.73
C GLN A 189 -5.40 -6.51 -5.53
N THR A 190 -5.34 -5.75 -4.43
CA THR A 190 -4.19 -4.96 -4.04
C THR A 190 -3.60 -5.42 -2.71
N HIS A 191 -2.32 -5.14 -2.54
CA HIS A 191 -1.61 -5.25 -1.27
C HIS A 191 -1.00 -3.89 -0.91
N ILE A 192 -0.82 -3.65 0.38
CA ILE A 192 0.06 -2.61 0.87
C ILE A 192 1.35 -3.27 1.30
N TYR A 193 2.48 -2.84 0.70
CA TYR A 193 3.81 -3.23 1.15
C TYR A 193 4.41 -2.12 1.99
N VAL A 194 4.96 -2.47 3.15
CA VAL A 194 5.58 -1.55 4.09
C VAL A 194 7.07 -1.84 4.17
N PHE A 195 7.89 -0.80 3.98
CA PHE A 195 9.34 -0.93 3.96
C PHE A 195 10.01 -0.08 5.04
N ARG A 196 11.13 -0.58 5.55
CA ARG A 196 12.14 0.21 6.24
C ARG A 196 13.27 0.50 5.27
N VAL A 197 13.61 1.79 5.15
CA VAL A 197 14.49 2.30 4.11
C VAL A 197 15.95 2.18 4.54
N ASN A 198 16.82 1.85 3.56
CA ASN A 198 18.28 1.80 3.70
C ASN A 198 18.77 0.81 4.78
N GLU A 199 18.05 -0.28 4.92
CA GLU A 199 18.47 -1.45 5.69
C GLU A 199 18.22 -2.70 4.84
N LYS A 200 19.28 -3.40 4.46
CA LYS A 200 19.16 -4.63 3.65
C LYS A 200 18.27 -5.65 4.34
N HIS A 201 17.41 -6.30 3.59
CA HIS A 201 16.55 -7.36 4.12
C HIS A 201 17.39 -8.59 4.51
N ASP A 202 17.36 -8.95 5.78
CA ASP A 202 17.98 -10.18 6.27
C ASP A 202 17.06 -11.40 5.99
N ALA A 203 17.61 -12.51 5.51
CA ALA A 203 16.84 -13.72 5.22
C ALA A 203 16.12 -14.31 6.44
N LYS A 204 16.54 -13.96 7.67
CA LYS A 204 15.89 -14.36 8.92
C LYS A 204 14.85 -13.34 9.39
N GLN A 205 14.77 -12.16 8.74
CA GLN A 205 13.78 -11.14 9.06
C GLN A 205 12.39 -11.67 8.81
N ARG A 206 11.54 -11.64 9.84
CA ARG A 206 10.13 -12.01 9.70
C ARG A 206 9.35 -10.84 9.10
N VAL A 207 8.60 -11.14 8.05
CA VAL A 207 7.64 -10.24 7.41
C VAL A 207 6.26 -10.56 7.96
N LYS A 208 5.47 -9.53 8.21
CA LYS A 208 4.09 -9.64 8.69
C LYS A 208 3.14 -9.70 7.51
N PHE A 209 2.45 -10.82 7.37
CA PHE A 209 1.42 -11.04 6.35
C PHE A 209 0.05 -10.86 7.00
N ILE A 210 -0.71 -9.88 6.54
CA ILE A 210 -2.01 -9.52 7.13
C ILE A 210 -3.08 -9.64 6.07
N ASN A 211 -4.07 -10.51 6.31
CA ASN A 211 -5.26 -10.59 5.49
C ASN A 211 -6.29 -9.56 5.95
N PHE A 212 -6.27 -8.39 5.33
CA PHE A 212 -7.19 -7.30 5.62
C PHE A 212 -8.35 -7.23 4.59
N SER A 213 -8.71 -8.37 4.00
CA SER A 213 -9.82 -8.46 3.02
C SER A 213 -11.16 -8.07 3.63
N ASN A 214 -11.37 -8.33 4.93
CA ASN A 214 -12.47 -7.81 5.73
C ASN A 214 -11.96 -6.66 6.59
N ASP A 215 -12.01 -5.44 6.07
CA ASP A 215 -11.56 -4.25 6.77
C ASP A 215 -12.62 -3.60 7.68
N GLY A 216 -13.78 -4.24 7.81
CA GLY A 216 -14.89 -3.75 8.63
C GLY A 216 -15.86 -2.80 7.91
N TYR A 217 -15.52 -2.34 6.70
CA TYR A 217 -16.42 -1.52 5.91
C TYR A 217 -17.25 -2.33 4.93
N ALA A 218 -18.55 -2.05 4.88
CA ALA A 218 -19.43 -2.42 3.76
C ALA A 218 -19.50 -1.28 2.75
N ARG A 219 -19.30 -1.61 1.46
CA ARG A 219 -19.31 -0.66 0.34
C ARG A 219 -20.50 -0.92 -0.57
N ALA A 220 -21.39 0.08 -0.73
CA ALA A 220 -22.57 -0.07 -1.58
C ALA A 220 -22.22 0.13 -3.07
N ASN A 221 -22.90 -0.63 -3.93
CA ASN A 221 -22.70 -0.58 -5.38
C ASN A 221 -23.12 0.79 -5.95
N ARG A 222 -22.27 1.43 -6.76
CA ARG A 222 -22.35 2.82 -7.23
C ARG A 222 -23.61 3.23 -7.97
N LYS A 223 -24.40 2.29 -8.48
CA LYS A 223 -25.57 2.63 -9.32
C LYS A 223 -26.73 3.29 -8.57
N LYS A 224 -26.74 3.29 -7.24
CA LYS A 224 -27.87 3.73 -6.42
C LYS A 224 -27.57 4.72 -5.28
N ALA A 225 -26.32 5.13 -5.04
CA ALA A 225 -26.03 5.95 -3.88
C ALA A 225 -25.11 7.14 -4.17
N LYS A 226 -25.38 8.28 -3.51
CA LYS A 226 -24.48 9.44 -3.44
C LYS A 226 -23.20 9.04 -2.70
N ALA A 227 -22.03 9.53 -3.14
CA ALA A 227 -20.70 9.11 -2.66
C ALA A 227 -20.53 9.11 -1.12
N SER A 228 -21.22 10.02 -0.42
CA SER A 228 -21.18 10.14 1.05
C SER A 228 -21.91 9.03 1.82
N HIS A 229 -22.74 8.20 1.17
CA HIS A 229 -23.55 7.17 1.80
C HIS A 229 -23.11 5.75 1.46
N ASN A 230 -22.00 5.60 0.74
CA ASN A 230 -21.55 4.32 0.19
C ASN A 230 -20.66 3.51 1.12
N LEU A 231 -20.17 4.11 2.21
CA LEU A 231 -19.28 3.47 3.17
C LEU A 231 -19.99 3.38 4.51
N LYS A 232 -20.21 2.16 5.00
CA LYS A 232 -20.78 1.91 6.33
C LYS A 232 -19.78 1.12 7.15
N ASP A 233 -19.51 1.57 8.36
CA ASP A 233 -18.82 0.76 9.37
C ASP A 233 -19.79 -0.32 9.86
N THR A 234 -19.47 -1.56 9.60
CA THR A 234 -20.30 -2.72 9.98
C THR A 234 -19.60 -3.63 10.98
N HIS A 235 -18.29 -3.53 11.11
CA HIS A 235 -17.47 -4.41 11.95
C HIS A 235 -16.26 -3.70 12.54
N ASN A 236 -16.45 -2.59 13.27
CA ASN A 236 -15.37 -1.85 13.94
C ASN A 236 -14.22 -1.46 12.98
N ALA A 237 -14.56 -0.91 11.83
CA ALA A 237 -13.59 -0.60 10.79
C ALA A 237 -12.48 0.35 11.28
N LYS A 238 -12.85 1.39 12.04
CA LYS A 238 -11.88 2.35 12.59
C LYS A 238 -10.86 1.66 13.49
N GLU A 239 -11.31 0.78 14.37
CA GLU A 239 -10.49 0.00 15.30
C GLU A 239 -9.59 -0.97 14.53
N ARG A 240 -10.12 -1.66 13.51
CA ARG A 240 -9.35 -2.56 12.64
C ARG A 240 -8.25 -1.84 11.89
N TYR A 241 -8.52 -0.64 11.34
CA TYR A 241 -7.49 0.18 10.68
C TYR A 241 -6.39 0.64 11.64
N ASN A 242 -6.73 0.95 12.90
CA ASN A 242 -5.75 1.24 13.95
C ASN A 242 -4.88 0.02 14.25
N GLU A 243 -5.53 -1.13 14.44
CA GLU A 243 -4.86 -2.38 14.79
C GLU A 243 -3.92 -2.90 13.69
N VAL A 244 -4.26 -2.71 12.41
CA VAL A 244 -3.35 -3.01 11.30
C VAL A 244 -2.05 -2.22 11.43
N VAL A 245 -2.12 -0.93 11.73
CA VAL A 245 -0.91 -0.11 11.94
C VAL A 245 -0.10 -0.64 13.13
N ASP A 246 -0.76 -0.91 14.25
CA ASP A 246 -0.11 -1.40 15.46
C ASP A 246 0.49 -2.79 15.23
N SER A 247 -0.21 -3.70 14.54
CA SER A 247 0.30 -5.05 14.24
C SER A 247 1.54 -5.03 13.34
N VAL A 248 1.64 -4.09 12.41
CA VAL A 248 2.85 -3.91 11.60
C VAL A 248 4.04 -3.44 12.44
N HIS A 249 3.84 -2.54 13.38
CA HIS A 249 4.93 -1.94 14.15
C HIS A 249 5.24 -2.65 15.47
N ILE A 250 4.25 -3.27 16.12
CA ILE A 250 4.37 -3.93 17.43
C ILE A 250 4.36 -5.46 17.27
N GLY A 251 3.47 -6.01 16.42
CA GLY A 251 3.33 -7.45 16.20
C GLY A 251 2.01 -8.02 16.70
N GLN A 252 1.92 -9.34 16.78
CA GLN A 252 0.69 -10.10 17.10
C GLN A 252 0.05 -9.73 18.44
N SER A 253 0.84 -9.28 19.40
CA SER A 253 0.34 -8.99 20.75
C SER A 253 -0.72 -7.88 20.85
N CYS A 254 -0.91 -7.08 19.80
CA CYS A 254 -1.90 -6.00 19.77
C CYS A 254 -3.24 -6.41 19.15
N LEU A 255 -3.39 -7.65 18.65
CA LEU A 255 -4.60 -8.11 17.97
C LEU A 255 -5.78 -8.23 18.93
N LYS A 256 -6.92 -7.58 18.58
CA LYS A 256 -8.18 -7.58 19.31
C LYS A 256 -9.40 -7.68 18.40
N PHE A 257 -9.35 -7.03 17.25
CA PHE A 257 -10.44 -6.93 16.26
C PHE A 257 -10.14 -7.76 15.00
N LEU A 258 -8.88 -7.95 14.66
CA LEU A 258 -8.45 -8.88 13.63
C LEU A 258 -8.36 -10.28 14.22
N SER A 259 -8.72 -11.28 13.42
CA SER A 259 -8.53 -12.67 13.80
C SER A 259 -7.04 -13.03 13.81
N GLU A 260 -6.64 -13.94 14.69
CA GLU A 260 -5.29 -14.53 14.65
C GLU A 260 -5.03 -15.28 13.33
N ASP A 261 -6.09 -15.71 12.62
CA ASP A 261 -5.98 -16.34 11.32
C ASP A 261 -5.71 -15.32 10.19
N ASP A 262 -6.02 -14.06 10.43
CA ASP A 262 -5.72 -12.96 9.50
C ASP A 262 -4.28 -12.42 9.67
N TYR A 263 -3.52 -12.92 10.65
CA TYR A 263 -2.15 -12.50 10.92
C TYR A 263 -1.18 -13.69 10.86
N TYR A 264 -0.09 -13.52 10.11
CA TYR A 264 0.94 -14.54 9.95
C TYR A 264 2.31 -13.87 9.83
N GLU A 265 3.31 -14.42 10.48
CA GLU A 265 4.69 -13.98 10.34
C GLU A 265 5.54 -15.09 9.74
N ASN A 266 6.28 -14.79 8.71
CA ASN A 266 7.21 -15.71 8.07
C ASN A 266 8.38 -14.97 7.43
N THR A 267 9.43 -15.68 7.11
CA THR A 267 10.54 -15.18 6.30
C THR A 267 10.17 -15.20 4.82
N ILE A 268 10.86 -14.37 4.03
CA ILE A 268 10.87 -14.41 2.58
C ILE A 268 12.30 -14.68 2.11
N ASP A 269 12.43 -15.25 0.92
CA ASP A 269 13.74 -15.37 0.26
C ASP A 269 14.06 -14.05 -0.48
N PRO A 270 15.07 -13.26 -0.03
CA PRO A 270 15.43 -12.01 -0.69
C PRO A 270 15.82 -12.18 -2.17
N LYS A 271 16.17 -13.38 -2.60
CA LYS A 271 16.53 -13.69 -3.99
C LYS A 271 15.35 -14.17 -4.84
N ASN A 272 14.24 -14.53 -4.21
CA ASN A 272 13.05 -15.01 -4.90
C ASN A 272 12.25 -13.88 -5.55
N GLY A 273 11.94 -12.82 -4.78
CA GLY A 273 11.17 -11.67 -5.26
C GLY A 273 9.71 -11.96 -5.66
N SER A 274 9.19 -13.17 -5.37
CA SER A 274 7.84 -13.62 -5.77
C SER A 274 6.99 -14.12 -4.60
N ASP A 275 7.51 -14.10 -3.39
CA ASP A 275 6.94 -14.68 -2.18
C ASP A 275 6.42 -13.65 -1.17
N TRP A 276 6.07 -12.45 -1.64
CA TRP A 276 5.62 -11.35 -0.80
C TRP A 276 4.13 -11.41 -0.42
N ASN A 277 3.38 -12.38 -0.95
CA ASN A 277 1.93 -12.53 -0.71
C ASN A 277 1.62 -13.87 -0.04
N GLN A 278 2.31 -14.19 1.05
CA GLN A 278 2.06 -15.42 1.81
C GLN A 278 0.75 -15.32 2.59
N ASN A 279 0.11 -16.47 2.77
CA ASN A 279 -1.03 -16.63 3.67
C ASN A 279 -0.63 -17.57 4.81
N LYS A 280 -1.32 -17.44 5.94
CA LYS A 280 -1.18 -18.42 7.04
C LYS A 280 -1.51 -19.81 6.49
N PRO A 281 -0.62 -20.80 6.68
CA PRO A 281 -0.93 -22.18 6.31
C PRO A 281 -2.18 -22.63 7.04
N THR A 282 -3.13 -23.19 6.30
CA THR A 282 -4.28 -23.84 6.91
C THR A 282 -3.90 -25.30 7.18
N ASP A 283 -3.94 -25.71 8.43
CA ASP A 283 -3.89 -27.13 8.81
C ASP A 283 -5.22 -27.80 8.42
N ALA A 284 -5.53 -27.77 7.14
CA ALA A 284 -6.64 -28.55 6.61
C ALA A 284 -6.24 -30.02 6.68
N LYS A 285 -6.58 -30.71 7.75
CA LYS A 285 -6.64 -32.16 7.71
C LYS A 285 -7.68 -32.52 6.65
N PRO A 286 -7.29 -33.29 5.60
CA PRO A 286 -8.25 -33.63 4.57
C PRO A 286 -9.43 -34.38 5.20
N GLU A 287 -10.64 -33.92 4.94
CA GLU A 287 -11.85 -34.59 5.35
C GLU A 287 -12.19 -35.72 4.35
N LEU A 288 -13.01 -36.67 4.76
CA LEU A 288 -13.46 -37.75 3.90
C LEU A 288 -14.07 -37.25 2.58
N GLU A 289 -14.70 -36.06 2.63
CA GLU A 289 -15.32 -35.45 1.46
C GLU A 289 -14.27 -34.89 0.46
N ASP A 290 -13.14 -34.44 0.92
CA ASP A 290 -12.03 -34.03 0.04
C ASP A 290 -11.43 -35.21 -0.69
N PHE A 291 -11.28 -36.35 -0.01
CA PHE A 291 -10.85 -37.60 -0.66
C PHE A 291 -11.88 -38.09 -1.72
N LYS A 292 -13.18 -38.07 -1.40
CA LYS A 292 -14.23 -38.45 -2.34
C LYS A 292 -14.22 -37.54 -3.58
N ARG A 293 -14.09 -36.22 -3.39
CA ARG A 293 -14.00 -35.25 -4.48
C ARG A 293 -12.79 -35.53 -5.37
N THR A 294 -11.62 -35.73 -4.77
CA THR A 294 -10.37 -36.01 -5.51
C THR A 294 -10.49 -37.31 -6.32
N ILE A 295 -11.09 -38.35 -5.73
CA ILE A 295 -11.33 -39.63 -6.43
C ILE A 295 -12.33 -39.44 -7.59
N ALA A 296 -13.42 -38.69 -7.38
CA ALA A 296 -14.40 -38.38 -8.41
C ALA A 296 -13.80 -37.61 -9.59
N ASP A 297 -12.98 -36.59 -9.30
CA ASP A 297 -12.27 -35.81 -10.31
C ASP A 297 -11.28 -36.66 -11.11
N TYR A 298 -10.51 -37.53 -10.42
CA TYR A 298 -9.59 -38.46 -11.06
C TYR A 298 -10.33 -39.46 -11.97
N LEU A 299 -11.41 -40.09 -11.48
CA LEU A 299 -12.22 -41.01 -12.29
C LEU A 299 -12.84 -40.30 -13.51
N SER A 300 -13.33 -39.10 -13.34
CA SER A 300 -13.85 -38.28 -14.45
C SER A 300 -12.78 -37.96 -15.48
N TYR A 301 -11.56 -37.69 -15.06
CA TYR A 301 -10.41 -37.49 -15.95
C TYR A 301 -10.07 -38.78 -16.72
N GLU A 302 -9.95 -39.91 -16.04
CA GLU A 302 -9.64 -41.22 -16.65
C GLU A 302 -10.73 -41.64 -17.65
N VAL A 303 -12.01 -41.50 -17.29
CA VAL A 303 -13.13 -41.76 -18.22
C VAL A 303 -13.05 -40.84 -19.44
N GLY A 304 -12.73 -39.58 -19.24
CA GLY A 304 -12.53 -38.61 -20.32
C GLY A 304 -11.40 -39.00 -21.29
N LEU A 305 -10.30 -39.57 -20.78
CA LEU A 305 -9.20 -40.09 -21.59
C LEU A 305 -9.63 -41.31 -22.39
N ILE A 306 -10.34 -42.27 -21.78
CA ILE A 306 -10.85 -43.50 -22.44
C ILE A 306 -11.80 -43.12 -23.58
N LEU A 307 -12.73 -42.18 -23.34
CA LEU A 307 -13.70 -41.74 -24.36
C LEU A 307 -13.01 -41.03 -25.54
N LYS A 308 -11.98 -40.22 -25.28
CA LYS A 308 -11.19 -39.57 -26.34
C LYS A 308 -10.42 -40.55 -27.20
N ASN A 309 -9.91 -41.64 -26.61
CA ASN A 309 -9.18 -42.70 -27.32
C ASN A 309 -10.09 -43.65 -28.09
N GLN A 310 -11.40 -43.67 -27.82
CA GLN A 310 -12.40 -44.48 -28.52
C GLN A 310 -13.09 -43.77 -29.69
N THR A 311 -12.85 -42.45 -29.88
CA THR A 311 -13.36 -41.72 -31.06
C THR A 311 -12.45 -42.03 -32.26
N PRO A 312 -12.93 -42.72 -33.31
CA PRO A 312 -12.12 -42.97 -34.51
C PRO A 312 -11.74 -41.65 -35.18
N PRO A 313 -10.52 -41.51 -35.73
CA PRO A 313 -10.14 -40.32 -36.46
C PRO A 313 -11.08 -40.10 -37.64
N LYS A 314 -11.61 -38.90 -37.79
CA LYS A 314 -12.41 -38.47 -38.96
C LYS A 314 -11.54 -38.34 -40.18
#